data_995a7fc31913178060906cc16332182d
#
_entry.id   995a7fc31913178060906cc16332182d
#
_cell.length_a   1.000
_cell.length_b   1.000
_cell.length_c   1.000
_cell.angle_alpha   90.00
_cell.angle_beta   90.00
_cell.angle_gamma   90.00
#
_symmetry.space_group_name_H-M   'P 1'
#
loop_
_entity.id
_entity.type
_entity.pdbx_description
1 polymer ?
#
loop_
_entity_poly.entity_id
_entity_poly.type
_entity_poly.pdbx_seq_one_letter_code
_entity_poly.pdbx_strand_id
1 'polypeptide(L)'
;MNDSPAPDEVRSGASFADHSQPWQQGMLEVGDGHAIWFGQYGNPDGAPLLFLHGGPGSGCSPRHPALFDAKRFRIVMFDQRGCGRSTPRGALAANTTADLVADIERLRRHLGIERWLVSGGSWGSTLAMAWSAQHRVACLGAVLRGIFLARRSDIDWFFDGAAALQPTAHARLAACVPGNGRLAERTCDAVLGNDHDLALDVVRHWMQWEDSLTRGRPTPLPQLDEASATRMLDKYRMQAHYLRHDCFLAEGEWRRQTAALAGLPIVLLHGRRDAVCRPEGALALHRHLPGSRLAWVDNAGHDPFEPAMRAALRDACASFG
;
A
#
# COMPACT_ATOMS: atom_id res chain seq x y z
N MET A 1 -64.58 -5.97 -31.21
CA MET A 1 -63.88 -6.30 -29.95
C MET A 1 -62.54 -6.86 -30.37
N ASN A 2 -61.56 -5.98 -30.37
CA ASN A 2 -60.16 -6.31 -30.66
C ASN A 2 -59.35 -5.99 -29.42
N ASP A 3 -58.98 -7.02 -28.68
CA ASP A 3 -58.00 -6.94 -27.62
C ASP A 3 -56.62 -7.16 -28.23
N SER A 4 -55.83 -6.11 -28.31
CA SER A 4 -54.40 -6.21 -28.58
C SER A 4 -53.63 -6.08 -27.27
N PRO A 5 -52.70 -7.00 -27.00
CA PRO A 5 -51.88 -6.87 -25.80
C PRO A 5 -50.86 -5.71 -25.93
N ALA A 6 -50.66 -5.04 -24.81
CA ALA A 6 -49.68 -3.94 -24.66
C ALA A 6 -48.23 -4.42 -24.84
N PRO A 7 -47.32 -3.59 -25.30
CA PRO A 7 -45.92 -3.97 -25.50
C PRO A 7 -45.18 -4.11 -24.15
N ASP A 8 -44.38 -5.15 -24.09
CA ASP A 8 -43.45 -5.49 -22.98
C ASP A 8 -42.58 -4.28 -22.57
N GLU A 9 -42.69 -3.92 -21.30
CA GLU A 9 -41.73 -3.01 -20.66
C GLU A 9 -40.36 -3.68 -20.61
N VAL A 10 -39.47 -3.19 -21.44
CA VAL A 10 -38.04 -3.49 -21.37
C VAL A 10 -37.53 -3.00 -20.02
N ARG A 11 -37.29 -3.93 -19.10
CA ARG A 11 -36.58 -3.66 -17.85
C ARG A 11 -35.14 -3.26 -18.16
N SER A 12 -34.89 -1.98 -18.40
CA SER A 12 -33.58 -1.36 -18.37
C SER A 12 -33.27 -0.93 -16.95
N GLY A 13 -32.63 -1.79 -16.18
CA GLY A 13 -32.23 -1.52 -14.81
C GLY A 13 -31.05 -2.38 -14.41
N ALA A 14 -29.95 -2.34 -15.18
CA ALA A 14 -28.67 -2.75 -14.65
C ALA A 14 -28.21 -1.63 -13.69
N SER A 15 -28.64 -1.74 -12.42
CA SER A 15 -28.02 -1.04 -11.30
C SER A 15 -26.52 -1.25 -11.42
N PHE A 16 -25.75 -0.17 -11.60
CA PHE A 16 -24.30 -0.18 -11.39
C PHE A 16 -24.10 -0.57 -9.93
N ALA A 17 -23.77 -1.83 -9.70
CA ALA A 17 -23.44 -2.30 -8.36
C ALA A 17 -22.38 -1.35 -7.80
N ASP A 18 -22.61 -0.80 -6.60
CA ASP A 18 -21.64 0.05 -5.91
C ASP A 18 -20.46 -0.83 -5.48
N HIS A 19 -19.45 -0.92 -6.33
CA HIS A 19 -18.24 -1.71 -6.08
C HIS A 19 -17.37 -1.16 -4.95
N SER A 20 -17.78 -0.09 -4.28
CA SER A 20 -17.11 0.45 -3.10
C SER A 20 -17.37 -0.36 -1.83
N GLN A 21 -18.46 -1.16 -1.82
CA GLN A 21 -18.81 -2.05 -0.70
C GLN A 21 -18.36 -3.48 -0.96
N PRO A 22 -17.81 -4.17 0.06
CA PRO A 22 -17.46 -5.57 -0.07
C PRO A 22 -18.73 -6.43 -0.11
N TRP A 23 -18.77 -7.41 -1.00
CA TRP A 23 -19.83 -8.43 -1.00
C TRP A 23 -19.61 -9.50 0.08
N GLN A 24 -18.38 -9.62 0.59
CA GLN A 24 -18.02 -10.41 1.77
C GLN A 24 -16.94 -9.69 2.54
N GLN A 25 -17.03 -9.67 3.86
CA GLN A 25 -15.99 -9.15 4.75
C GLN A 25 -16.01 -9.90 6.07
N GLY A 26 -14.91 -9.84 6.81
CA GLY A 26 -14.80 -10.49 8.10
C GLY A 26 -13.52 -10.13 8.83
N MET A 27 -13.36 -10.74 9.99
CA MET A 27 -12.13 -10.75 10.78
C MET A 27 -11.53 -12.16 10.72
N LEU A 28 -10.21 -12.24 10.57
CA LEU A 28 -9.47 -13.50 10.58
C LEU A 28 -8.43 -13.44 11.71
N GLU A 29 -8.53 -14.36 12.67
CA GLU A 29 -7.52 -14.55 13.69
C GLU A 29 -6.22 -15.06 13.07
N VAL A 30 -5.12 -14.34 13.32
CA VAL A 30 -3.81 -14.64 12.71
C VAL A 30 -2.74 -15.00 13.73
N GLY A 31 -3.14 -15.19 14.98
CA GLY A 31 -2.25 -15.52 16.11
C GLY A 31 -1.69 -14.29 16.81
N ASP A 32 -0.99 -14.51 17.89
CA ASP A 32 -0.35 -13.49 18.73
C ASP A 32 -1.31 -12.38 19.21
N GLY A 33 -2.60 -12.71 19.34
CA GLY A 33 -3.64 -11.77 19.73
C GLY A 33 -4.06 -10.80 18.63
N HIS A 34 -3.66 -11.04 17.38
CA HIS A 34 -4.07 -10.24 16.22
C HIS A 34 -5.20 -10.87 15.42
N ALA A 35 -6.16 -10.04 15.01
CA ALA A 35 -7.15 -10.36 13.99
C ALA A 35 -7.09 -9.32 12.86
N ILE A 36 -6.97 -9.80 11.62
CA ILE A 36 -6.96 -8.94 10.44
C ILE A 36 -8.35 -8.81 9.85
N TRP A 37 -8.74 -7.59 9.51
CA TRP A 37 -9.94 -7.36 8.72
C TRP A 37 -9.65 -7.64 7.26
N PHE A 38 -10.59 -8.31 6.56
CA PHE A 38 -10.56 -8.48 5.11
C PHE A 38 -11.90 -8.17 4.47
N GLY A 39 -11.87 -7.80 3.18
CA GLY A 39 -13.04 -7.58 2.35
C GLY A 39 -12.82 -8.07 0.93
N GLN A 40 -13.87 -8.61 0.32
CA GLN A 40 -13.88 -9.05 -1.06
C GLN A 40 -14.83 -8.20 -1.88
N TYR A 41 -14.35 -7.76 -3.05
CA TYR A 41 -15.02 -6.81 -3.91
C TYR A 41 -15.04 -7.31 -5.35
N GLY A 42 -15.82 -6.65 -6.19
CA GLY A 42 -15.90 -6.97 -7.61
C GLY A 42 -16.65 -8.28 -7.90
N ASN A 43 -16.18 -9.03 -8.89
CA ASN A 43 -16.81 -10.25 -9.35
C ASN A 43 -16.42 -11.45 -8.46
N PRO A 44 -17.37 -12.10 -7.75
CA PRO A 44 -17.08 -13.30 -6.94
C PRO A 44 -16.42 -14.44 -7.72
N ASP A 45 -16.77 -14.58 -9.00
CA ASP A 45 -16.28 -15.63 -9.90
C ASP A 45 -15.08 -15.15 -10.75
N GLY A 46 -14.62 -13.92 -10.53
CA GLY A 46 -13.51 -13.31 -11.27
C GLY A 46 -12.14 -13.87 -10.87
N ALA A 47 -11.13 -13.53 -11.65
CA ALA A 47 -9.76 -13.91 -11.36
C ALA A 47 -9.32 -13.30 -9.99
N PRO A 48 -8.77 -14.10 -9.05
CA PRO A 48 -8.39 -13.61 -7.74
C PRO A 48 -7.24 -12.59 -7.83
N LEU A 49 -7.42 -11.43 -7.20
CA LEU A 49 -6.45 -10.36 -7.11
C LEU A 49 -6.33 -9.92 -5.64
N LEU A 50 -5.12 -10.01 -5.07
CA LEU A 50 -4.80 -9.45 -3.77
C LEU A 50 -4.27 -8.02 -3.92
N PHE A 51 -4.84 -7.07 -3.18
CA PHE A 51 -4.30 -5.73 -3.04
C PHE A 51 -3.62 -5.53 -1.69
N LEU A 52 -2.39 -5.04 -1.71
CA LEU A 52 -1.57 -4.72 -0.54
C LEU A 52 -1.43 -3.20 -0.39
N HIS A 53 -1.99 -2.67 0.70
CA HIS A 53 -1.90 -1.22 0.98
C HIS A 53 -0.48 -0.80 1.39
N GLY A 54 -0.20 0.48 1.21
CA GLY A 54 1.07 1.12 1.56
C GLY A 54 1.16 1.59 3.02
N GLY A 55 2.02 2.51 3.26
CA GLY A 55 2.41 3.08 4.53
C GLY A 55 3.86 2.73 4.83
N PRO A 56 4.14 1.75 5.72
CA PRO A 56 3.27 0.86 6.50
C PRO A 56 2.22 1.61 7.33
N GLY A 57 1.13 0.93 7.70
CA GLY A 57 0.16 1.54 8.63
C GLY A 57 -1.10 2.16 8.01
N SER A 58 -1.17 2.30 6.68
CA SER A 58 -2.27 3.06 6.05
C SER A 58 -3.66 2.42 6.16
N GLY A 59 -3.76 1.09 6.07
CA GLY A 59 -5.02 0.39 5.90
C GLY A 59 -5.65 0.57 4.50
N CYS A 60 -6.73 -0.15 4.23
CA CYS A 60 -7.46 -0.06 2.98
C CYS A 60 -8.57 1.01 3.03
N SER A 61 -8.67 1.79 1.97
CA SER A 61 -9.71 2.81 1.77
C SER A 61 -10.85 2.24 0.90
N PRO A 62 -12.10 2.70 1.10
CA PRO A 62 -13.24 2.39 0.21
C PRO A 62 -13.00 2.77 -1.25
N ARG A 63 -12.02 3.61 -1.54
CA ARG A 63 -11.64 4.01 -2.92
C ARG A 63 -10.77 2.97 -3.63
N HIS A 64 -10.06 2.10 -2.89
CA HIS A 64 -9.09 1.17 -3.50
C HIS A 64 -9.70 0.17 -4.48
N PRO A 65 -10.92 -0.38 -4.31
CA PRO A 65 -11.52 -1.26 -5.30
C PRO A 65 -11.61 -0.64 -6.70
N ALA A 66 -11.80 0.69 -6.79
CA ALA A 66 -11.86 1.43 -8.04
C ALA A 66 -10.52 1.48 -8.82
N LEU A 67 -9.42 1.04 -8.23
CA LEU A 67 -8.13 0.88 -8.93
C LEU A 67 -8.13 -0.30 -9.90
N PHE A 68 -9.08 -1.23 -9.79
CA PHE A 68 -9.12 -2.47 -10.55
C PHE A 68 -10.42 -2.59 -11.36
N ASP A 69 -10.44 -3.51 -12.32
CA ASP A 69 -11.66 -3.85 -13.03
C ASP A 69 -12.51 -4.83 -12.21
N ALA A 70 -13.55 -4.29 -11.58
CA ALA A 70 -14.45 -5.05 -10.72
C ALA A 70 -15.30 -6.09 -11.47
N LYS A 71 -15.40 -6.03 -12.80
CA LYS A 71 -16.09 -7.06 -13.59
C LYS A 71 -15.22 -8.29 -13.81
N ARG A 72 -13.90 -8.07 -13.85
CA ARG A 72 -12.91 -9.10 -14.17
C ARG A 72 -12.35 -9.80 -12.95
N PHE A 73 -12.15 -9.06 -11.85
CA PHE A 73 -11.42 -9.54 -10.69
C PHE A 73 -12.31 -9.77 -9.46
N ARG A 74 -12.03 -10.87 -8.76
CA ARG A 74 -12.34 -11.06 -7.35
C ARG A 74 -11.26 -10.36 -6.55
N ILE A 75 -11.53 -9.13 -6.11
CA ILE A 75 -10.56 -8.26 -5.47
C ILE A 75 -10.58 -8.51 -3.97
N VAL A 76 -9.47 -9.02 -3.44
CA VAL A 76 -9.27 -9.23 -2.00
C VAL A 76 -8.43 -8.09 -1.44
N MET A 77 -8.92 -7.47 -0.39
CA MET A 77 -8.21 -6.46 0.38
C MET A 77 -8.21 -6.83 1.85
N PHE A 78 -7.15 -6.49 2.56
CA PHE A 78 -7.12 -6.64 4.01
C PHE A 78 -6.34 -5.48 4.65
N ASP A 79 -6.69 -5.15 5.87
CA ASP A 79 -5.91 -4.23 6.67
C ASP A 79 -4.84 -5.05 7.40
N GLN A 80 -3.56 -4.69 7.21
CA GLN A 80 -2.43 -5.37 7.86
C GLN A 80 -2.53 -5.27 9.37
N ARG A 81 -1.77 -6.10 10.13
CA ARG A 81 -1.77 -6.08 11.62
C ARG A 81 -1.64 -4.65 12.14
N GLY A 82 -2.44 -4.31 13.13
CA GLY A 82 -2.45 -3.00 13.77
C GLY A 82 -3.01 -1.85 12.92
N CYS A 83 -3.41 -2.10 11.67
CA CYS A 83 -3.84 -1.08 10.73
C CYS A 83 -5.36 -1.05 10.54
N GLY A 84 -5.90 0.11 10.23
CA GLY A 84 -7.28 0.28 9.77
C GLY A 84 -8.32 -0.33 10.71
N ARG A 85 -8.98 -1.40 10.25
CA ARG A 85 -10.03 -2.16 10.98
C ARG A 85 -9.50 -3.40 11.69
N SER A 86 -8.23 -3.78 11.45
CA SER A 86 -7.56 -4.89 12.14
C SER A 86 -7.32 -4.57 13.62
N THR A 87 -7.30 -5.61 14.44
CA THR A 87 -7.18 -5.47 15.90
C THR A 87 -6.04 -6.33 16.46
N PRO A 88 -5.38 -5.89 17.55
CA PRO A 88 -5.52 -4.59 18.24
C PRO A 88 -4.95 -3.46 17.37
N ARG A 89 -5.64 -2.32 17.33
CA ARG A 89 -5.22 -1.16 16.56
C ARG A 89 -3.94 -0.55 17.13
N GLY A 90 -3.00 -0.16 16.27
CA GLY A 90 -1.73 0.43 16.65
C GLY A 90 -0.76 -0.55 17.35
N ALA A 91 -1.10 -1.85 17.45
CA ALA A 91 -0.27 -2.84 18.12
C ALA A 91 1.02 -3.13 17.33
N LEU A 92 2.15 -2.96 17.99
CA LEU A 92 3.49 -3.15 17.41
C LEU A 92 4.10 -4.54 17.73
N ALA A 93 3.65 -5.19 18.81
CA ALA A 93 4.11 -6.51 19.18
C ALA A 93 3.73 -7.55 18.13
N ALA A 94 4.60 -8.49 17.85
CA ALA A 94 4.41 -9.54 16.83
C ALA A 94 3.92 -8.95 15.49
N ASN A 95 4.52 -7.85 15.05
CA ASN A 95 4.14 -7.10 13.87
C ASN A 95 5.38 -6.76 13.05
N THR A 96 5.87 -7.75 12.31
CA THR A 96 7.04 -7.70 11.44
C THR A 96 6.64 -8.04 10.01
N THR A 97 7.55 -7.84 9.05
CA THR A 97 7.33 -8.26 7.65
C THR A 97 7.07 -9.76 7.54
N ALA A 98 7.73 -10.59 8.34
CA ALA A 98 7.52 -12.04 8.34
C ALA A 98 6.11 -12.41 8.83
N ASP A 99 5.60 -11.71 9.86
CA ASP A 99 4.23 -11.91 10.35
C ASP A 99 3.20 -11.55 9.27
N LEU A 100 3.40 -10.42 8.57
CA LEU A 100 2.51 -10.01 7.48
C LEU A 100 2.53 -10.99 6.31
N VAL A 101 3.69 -11.55 5.96
CA VAL A 101 3.79 -12.60 4.93
C VAL A 101 3.01 -13.85 5.34
N ALA A 102 3.11 -14.26 6.61
CA ALA A 102 2.33 -15.38 7.14
C ALA A 102 0.82 -15.09 7.14
N ASP A 103 0.41 -13.86 7.45
CA ASP A 103 -1.00 -13.45 7.44
C ASP A 103 -1.60 -13.49 6.05
N ILE A 104 -0.86 -13.03 5.04
CA ILE A 104 -1.29 -13.10 3.63
C ILE A 104 -1.55 -14.56 3.23
N GLU A 105 -0.68 -15.47 3.62
CA GLU A 105 -0.85 -16.90 3.32
C GLU A 105 -2.02 -17.52 4.08
N ARG A 106 -2.24 -17.14 5.35
CA ARG A 106 -3.41 -17.55 6.13
C ARG A 106 -4.70 -17.05 5.49
N LEU A 107 -4.73 -15.79 5.06
CA LEU A 107 -5.89 -15.20 4.38
C LEU A 107 -6.19 -15.92 3.06
N ARG A 108 -5.17 -16.19 2.24
CA ARG A 108 -5.35 -16.91 0.99
C ARG A 108 -6.00 -18.28 1.21
N ARG A 109 -5.50 -19.04 2.18
CA ARG A 109 -6.05 -20.36 2.54
C ARG A 109 -7.45 -20.26 3.12
N HIS A 110 -7.71 -19.29 3.98
CA HIS A 110 -9.03 -19.04 4.58
C HIS A 110 -10.09 -18.78 3.52
N LEU A 111 -9.74 -18.08 2.44
CA LEU A 111 -10.63 -17.74 1.33
C LEU A 111 -10.72 -18.85 0.26
N GLY A 112 -10.02 -19.97 0.44
CA GLY A 112 -10.01 -21.07 -0.53
C GLY A 112 -9.40 -20.72 -1.88
N ILE A 113 -8.50 -19.70 -1.92
CA ILE A 113 -7.87 -19.23 -3.15
C ILE A 113 -6.59 -20.03 -3.39
N GLU A 114 -6.49 -20.74 -4.49
CA GLU A 114 -5.30 -21.51 -4.84
C GLU A 114 -4.14 -20.58 -5.25
N ARG A 115 -4.42 -19.65 -6.16
CA ARG A 115 -3.45 -18.69 -6.70
C ARG A 115 -4.10 -17.34 -6.92
N TRP A 116 -3.37 -16.27 -6.77
CA TRP A 116 -3.83 -14.91 -7.07
C TRP A 116 -2.79 -14.04 -7.75
N LEU A 117 -3.26 -13.03 -8.48
CA LEU A 117 -2.45 -11.89 -8.89
C LEU A 117 -2.22 -11.00 -7.67
N VAL A 118 -0.99 -10.51 -7.47
CA VAL A 118 -0.68 -9.60 -6.35
C VAL A 118 -0.45 -8.19 -6.87
N SER A 119 -1.13 -7.22 -6.28
CA SER A 119 -0.91 -5.80 -6.58
C SER A 119 -0.57 -5.04 -5.30
N GLY A 120 0.50 -4.26 -5.34
CA GLY A 120 0.92 -3.45 -4.19
C GLY A 120 1.68 -2.20 -4.63
N GLY A 121 1.56 -1.14 -3.82
CA GLY A 121 2.27 0.11 -4.08
C GLY A 121 3.01 0.64 -2.86
N SER A 122 4.14 1.34 -3.07
CA SER A 122 4.95 1.84 -1.98
C SER A 122 5.38 0.69 -1.06
N TRP A 123 5.17 0.76 0.25
CA TRP A 123 5.34 -0.37 1.17
C TRP A 123 4.65 -1.65 0.67
N GLY A 124 3.46 -1.55 0.09
CA GLY A 124 2.76 -2.70 -0.48
C GLY A 124 3.52 -3.39 -1.60
N SER A 125 4.43 -2.70 -2.32
CA SER A 125 5.30 -3.33 -3.32
C SER A 125 6.40 -4.18 -2.66
N THR A 126 6.95 -3.72 -1.53
CA THR A 126 7.90 -4.47 -0.71
C THR A 126 7.27 -5.75 -0.17
N LEU A 127 6.07 -5.62 0.42
CA LEU A 127 5.34 -6.75 0.99
C LEU A 127 4.91 -7.76 -0.09
N ALA A 128 4.49 -7.26 -1.27
CA ALA A 128 4.19 -8.11 -2.42
C ALA A 128 5.40 -8.95 -2.86
N MET A 129 6.58 -8.34 -2.95
CA MET A 129 7.81 -9.05 -3.27
C MET A 129 8.14 -10.09 -2.20
N ALA A 130 8.07 -9.74 -0.93
CA ALA A 130 8.38 -10.64 0.18
C ALA A 130 7.46 -11.87 0.19
N TRP A 131 6.15 -11.67 0.05
CA TRP A 131 5.20 -12.77 -0.01
C TRP A 131 5.37 -13.62 -1.28
N SER A 132 5.45 -12.99 -2.45
CA SER A 132 5.56 -13.70 -3.73
C SER A 132 6.85 -14.53 -3.83
N ALA A 133 7.95 -14.07 -3.23
CA ALA A 133 9.21 -14.81 -3.19
C ALA A 133 9.11 -16.10 -2.36
N GLN A 134 8.38 -16.05 -1.23
CA GLN A 134 8.18 -17.21 -0.35
C GLN A 134 7.07 -18.16 -0.85
N HIS A 135 6.06 -17.63 -1.53
CA HIS A 135 4.88 -18.37 -1.96
C HIS A 135 4.72 -18.36 -3.49
N ARG A 136 5.80 -18.50 -4.22
CA ARG A 136 5.87 -18.37 -5.68
C ARG A 136 4.83 -19.24 -6.42
N VAL A 137 4.55 -20.45 -5.94
CA VAL A 137 3.57 -21.35 -6.55
C VAL A 137 2.15 -20.82 -6.46
N ALA A 138 1.84 -20.08 -5.39
CA ALA A 138 0.54 -19.46 -5.18
C ALA A 138 0.40 -18.06 -5.83
N CYS A 139 1.48 -17.54 -6.45
CA CYS A 139 1.50 -16.26 -7.14
C CYS A 139 1.35 -16.45 -8.66
N LEU A 140 0.32 -15.84 -9.25
CA LEU A 140 0.12 -15.81 -10.70
C LEU A 140 1.08 -14.80 -11.37
N GLY A 141 1.40 -13.74 -10.67
CA GLY A 141 2.24 -12.64 -11.10
C GLY A 141 2.06 -11.45 -10.18
N ALA A 142 2.77 -10.36 -10.45
CA ALA A 142 2.67 -9.15 -9.63
C ALA A 142 2.60 -7.87 -10.47
N VAL A 143 1.80 -6.91 -9.99
CA VAL A 143 1.77 -5.54 -10.50
C VAL A 143 2.20 -4.61 -9.36
N LEU A 144 3.40 -4.09 -9.43
CA LEU A 144 4.03 -3.29 -8.39
C LEU A 144 4.11 -1.83 -8.81
N ARG A 145 3.74 -0.91 -7.93
CA ARG A 145 3.69 0.53 -8.21
C ARG A 145 4.51 1.31 -7.17
N GLY A 146 5.15 2.43 -7.63
CA GLY A 146 5.88 3.30 -6.72
C GLY A 146 6.86 2.48 -5.88
N ILE A 147 7.84 1.89 -6.55
CA ILE A 147 8.69 0.83 -6.00
C ILE A 147 9.48 1.34 -4.79
N PHE A 148 9.26 0.70 -3.65
CA PHE A 148 10.00 0.86 -2.42
C PHE A 148 10.75 -0.44 -2.11
N LEU A 149 12.07 -0.41 -2.02
CA LEU A 149 12.89 -1.60 -1.77
C LEU A 149 13.29 -1.75 -0.30
N ALA A 150 12.78 -0.88 0.55
CA ALA A 150 13.09 -0.82 1.99
C ALA A 150 14.60 -0.72 2.28
N ARG A 151 15.38 -0.14 1.35
CA ARG A 151 16.80 0.12 1.58
C ARG A 151 16.96 1.33 2.50
N ARG A 152 18.03 1.33 3.26
CA ARG A 152 18.40 2.53 4.04
C ARG A 152 18.43 3.79 3.17
N SER A 153 18.97 3.70 1.95
CA SER A 153 19.01 4.82 1.01
C SER A 153 17.63 5.28 0.51
N ASP A 154 16.59 4.44 0.55
CA ASP A 154 15.22 4.84 0.21
C ASP A 154 14.59 5.61 1.38
N ILE A 155 14.88 5.19 2.61
CA ILE A 155 14.46 5.87 3.83
C ILE A 155 15.18 7.23 3.95
N ASP A 156 16.50 7.27 3.74
CA ASP A 156 17.28 8.51 3.75
C ASP A 156 16.83 9.50 2.67
N TRP A 157 16.47 8.99 1.49
CA TRP A 157 15.88 9.84 0.46
C TRP A 157 14.60 10.51 0.97
N PHE A 158 13.67 9.74 1.53
CA PHE A 158 12.38 10.27 1.98
C PHE A 158 12.57 11.35 3.06
N PHE A 159 13.45 11.13 4.04
CA PHE A 159 13.60 12.06 5.15
C PHE A 159 14.56 13.23 4.87
N ASP A 160 15.59 13.04 4.07
CA ASP A 160 16.65 14.04 3.85
C ASP A 160 16.88 14.34 2.36
N GLY A 161 16.97 13.30 1.51
CA GLY A 161 17.33 13.48 0.10
C GLY A 161 16.33 14.31 -0.70
N ALA A 162 15.04 14.23 -0.36
CA ALA A 162 13.97 15.00 -1.01
C ALA A 162 13.81 16.43 -0.46
N ALA A 163 14.63 16.86 0.52
CA ALA A 163 14.50 18.16 1.20
C ALA A 163 14.39 19.35 0.24
N ALA A 164 15.21 19.35 -0.82
CA ALA A 164 15.22 20.44 -1.81
C ALA A 164 13.90 20.57 -2.61
N LEU A 165 13.08 19.52 -2.66
CA LEU A 165 11.80 19.55 -3.38
C LEU A 165 10.72 20.30 -2.59
N GLN A 166 10.76 20.26 -1.25
CA GLN A 166 9.80 20.91 -0.36
C GLN A 166 10.52 21.48 0.89
N PRO A 167 11.41 22.46 0.75
CA PRO A 167 12.33 22.85 1.82
C PRO A 167 11.64 23.36 3.09
N THR A 168 10.51 24.06 2.96
CA THR A 168 9.78 24.57 4.11
C THR A 168 9.15 23.46 4.95
N ALA A 169 8.53 22.47 4.31
CA ALA A 169 7.92 21.33 5.02
C ALA A 169 9.00 20.47 5.67
N HIS A 170 10.11 20.22 4.97
CA HIS A 170 11.27 19.51 5.52
C HIS A 170 11.86 20.21 6.76
N ALA A 171 12.12 21.53 6.65
CA ALA A 171 12.68 22.29 7.78
C ALA A 171 11.77 22.26 9.02
N ARG A 172 10.45 22.30 8.83
CA ARG A 172 9.48 22.18 9.94
C ARG A 172 9.55 20.80 10.59
N LEU A 173 9.55 19.71 9.81
CA LEU A 173 9.72 18.36 10.35
C LEU A 173 11.05 18.23 11.10
N ALA A 174 12.16 18.71 10.52
CA ALA A 174 13.48 18.64 11.16
C ALA A 174 13.56 19.42 12.47
N ALA A 175 12.83 20.55 12.57
CA ALA A 175 12.82 21.41 13.76
C ALA A 175 11.95 20.85 14.90
N CYS A 176 10.89 20.08 14.60
CA CYS A 176 10.01 19.55 15.65
C CYS A 176 10.56 18.27 16.31
N VAL A 177 11.58 17.60 15.74
CA VAL A 177 12.15 16.39 16.33
C VAL A 177 13.43 16.69 17.10
N PRO A 178 13.55 16.28 18.38
CA PRO A 178 14.71 16.55 19.20
C PRO A 178 15.92 15.69 18.80
N GLY A 179 17.09 16.07 19.32
CA GLY A 179 18.33 15.29 19.22
C GLY A 179 19.14 15.54 17.95
N ASN A 180 20.23 14.79 17.84
CA ASN A 180 21.19 14.84 16.74
C ASN A 180 21.20 13.49 16.00
N GLY A 181 21.67 13.47 14.75
CA GLY A 181 21.72 12.26 13.94
C GLY A 181 20.69 12.27 12.80
N ARG A 182 20.44 11.10 12.22
CA ARG A 182 19.59 10.96 11.05
C ARG A 182 18.15 11.38 11.35
N LEU A 183 17.58 12.21 10.49
CA LEU A 183 16.21 12.70 10.67
C LEU A 183 15.20 11.55 10.74
N ALA A 184 15.38 10.51 9.94
CA ALA A 184 14.54 9.30 9.96
C ALA A 184 14.48 8.66 11.35
N GLU A 185 15.64 8.45 12.00
CA GLU A 185 15.74 7.83 13.32
C GLU A 185 15.10 8.72 14.39
N ARG A 186 15.44 10.00 14.42
CA ARG A 186 14.87 10.96 15.37
C ARG A 186 13.35 11.08 15.25
N THR A 187 12.84 11.11 14.01
CA THR A 187 11.40 11.17 13.75
C THR A 187 10.71 9.91 14.26
N CYS A 188 11.26 8.73 13.95
CA CYS A 188 10.69 7.46 14.43
C CYS A 188 10.75 7.36 15.95
N ASP A 189 11.86 7.72 16.58
CA ASP A 189 12.05 7.65 18.03
C ASP A 189 11.08 8.61 18.77
N ALA A 190 10.85 9.82 18.24
CA ALA A 190 9.87 10.75 18.78
C ALA A 190 8.43 10.21 18.71
N VAL A 191 8.05 9.61 17.57
CA VAL A 191 6.70 9.03 17.39
C VAL A 191 6.49 7.76 18.23
N LEU A 192 7.54 6.95 18.43
CA LEU A 192 7.48 5.73 19.25
C LEU A 192 7.63 5.98 20.74
N GLY A 193 8.06 7.18 21.11
CA GLY A 193 8.28 7.58 22.50
C GLY A 193 7.00 7.68 23.32
N ASN A 194 7.17 8.00 24.61
CA ASN A 194 6.07 8.11 25.57
C ASN A 194 5.46 9.51 25.67
N ASP A 195 6.07 10.52 25.05
CA ASP A 195 5.55 11.88 25.01
C ASP A 195 4.49 11.98 23.91
N HIS A 196 3.22 11.92 24.32
CA HIS A 196 2.09 11.92 23.41
C HIS A 196 1.98 13.24 22.63
N ASP A 197 2.22 14.36 23.25
CA ASP A 197 2.06 15.68 22.62
C ASP A 197 3.18 15.89 21.57
N LEU A 198 4.41 15.54 21.91
CA LEU A 198 5.51 15.55 20.95
C LEU A 198 5.23 14.59 19.79
N ALA A 199 4.80 13.35 20.06
CA ALA A 199 4.50 12.37 19.02
C ALA A 199 3.42 12.88 18.05
N LEU A 200 2.37 13.50 18.58
CA LEU A 200 1.29 14.05 17.74
C LEU A 200 1.75 15.25 16.91
N ASP A 201 2.56 16.13 17.47
CA ASP A 201 3.11 17.27 16.73
C ASP A 201 4.04 16.80 15.61
N VAL A 202 4.93 15.84 15.89
CA VAL A 202 5.79 15.22 14.89
C VAL A 202 4.96 14.53 13.80
N VAL A 203 3.89 13.80 14.15
CA VAL A 203 3.00 13.18 13.17
C VAL A 203 2.37 14.21 12.25
N ARG A 204 1.91 15.35 12.75
CA ARG A 204 1.33 16.42 11.92
C ARG A 204 2.35 16.99 10.92
N HIS A 205 3.61 17.20 11.35
CA HIS A 205 4.66 17.67 10.48
C HIS A 205 5.12 16.61 9.46
N TRP A 206 5.13 15.33 9.85
CA TRP A 206 5.39 14.23 8.94
C TRP A 206 4.29 14.10 7.88
N MET A 207 3.01 14.21 8.28
CA MET A 207 1.89 14.28 7.34
C MET A 207 2.06 15.41 6.32
N GLN A 208 2.39 16.62 6.79
CA GLN A 208 2.63 17.77 5.91
C GLN A 208 3.76 17.49 4.93
N TRP A 209 4.85 16.90 5.40
CA TRP A 209 5.99 16.53 4.57
C TRP A 209 5.60 15.52 3.49
N GLU A 210 5.00 14.40 3.87
CA GLU A 210 4.55 13.34 2.97
C GLU A 210 3.55 13.86 1.93
N ASP A 211 2.55 14.61 2.36
CA ASP A 211 1.56 15.22 1.47
C ASP A 211 2.19 16.24 0.49
N SER A 212 3.15 17.03 0.94
CA SER A 212 3.83 18.01 0.09
C SER A 212 4.66 17.33 -0.99
N LEU A 213 5.35 16.24 -0.66
CA LEU A 213 6.07 15.42 -1.64
C LEU A 213 5.11 14.74 -2.62
N THR A 214 4.05 14.12 -2.12
CA THR A 214 3.07 13.41 -2.95
C THR A 214 2.38 14.34 -3.96
N ARG A 215 2.05 15.56 -3.53
CA ARG A 215 1.37 16.55 -4.37
C ARG A 215 2.32 17.41 -5.22
N GLY A 216 3.63 17.33 -4.97
CA GLY A 216 4.64 18.15 -5.63
C GLY A 216 4.48 19.66 -5.35
N ARG A 217 3.83 20.06 -4.27
CA ARG A 217 3.59 21.45 -3.85
C ARG A 217 3.41 21.56 -2.34
N PRO A 218 3.69 22.71 -1.73
CA PRO A 218 3.47 22.93 -0.30
C PRO A 218 2.00 22.65 0.11
N THR A 219 1.84 22.00 1.25
CA THR A 219 0.55 21.74 1.88
C THR A 219 0.49 22.40 3.27
N PRO A 220 -0.72 22.76 3.76
CA PRO A 220 -0.86 23.28 5.12
C PRO A 220 -0.55 22.20 6.15
N LEU A 221 -0.18 22.63 7.37
CA LEU A 221 -0.12 21.74 8.51
C LEU A 221 -1.53 21.24 8.84
N PRO A 222 -1.76 19.91 8.90
CA PRO A 222 -3.10 19.39 9.10
C PRO A 222 -3.66 19.74 10.48
N GLN A 223 -4.94 20.11 10.52
CA GLN A 223 -5.70 20.21 11.75
C GLN A 223 -6.43 18.88 11.97
N LEU A 224 -6.30 18.29 13.15
CA LEU A 224 -6.87 16.99 13.47
C LEU A 224 -7.81 17.15 14.67
N ASP A 225 -9.03 16.66 14.56
CA ASP A 225 -9.86 16.40 15.73
C ASP A 225 -9.30 15.20 16.53
N GLU A 226 -9.77 14.99 17.74
CA GLU A 226 -9.26 13.94 18.64
C GLU A 226 -9.31 12.54 18.01
N ALA A 227 -10.42 12.19 17.35
CA ALA A 227 -10.57 10.90 16.70
C ALA A 227 -9.60 10.72 15.52
N SER A 228 -9.35 11.77 14.74
CA SER A 228 -8.38 11.77 13.66
C SER A 228 -6.95 11.76 14.18
N ALA A 229 -6.67 12.51 15.27
CA ALA A 229 -5.36 12.50 15.93
C ALA A 229 -4.97 11.09 16.38
N THR A 230 -5.88 10.39 17.07
CA THR A 230 -5.65 8.99 17.51
C THR A 230 -5.39 8.08 16.30
N ARG A 231 -6.22 8.16 15.24
CA ARG A 231 -6.04 7.34 14.04
C ARG A 231 -4.70 7.61 13.34
N MET A 232 -4.28 8.89 13.27
CA MET A 232 -3.03 9.23 12.61
C MET A 232 -1.84 8.83 13.47
N LEU A 233 -1.92 8.98 14.79
CA LEU A 233 -0.88 8.50 15.69
C LEU A 233 -0.67 6.98 15.55
N ASP A 234 -1.75 6.18 15.56
CA ASP A 234 -1.67 4.72 15.32
C ASP A 234 -0.99 4.41 13.98
N LYS A 235 -1.40 5.08 12.90
CA LYS A 235 -0.83 4.90 11.56
C LYS A 235 0.67 5.20 11.55
N TYR A 236 1.08 6.36 12.09
CA TYR A 236 2.48 6.79 12.02
C TYR A 236 3.37 6.08 13.04
N ARG A 237 2.83 5.61 14.16
CA ARG A 237 3.55 4.68 15.07
C ARG A 237 3.86 3.36 14.36
N MET A 238 2.91 2.84 13.58
CA MET A 238 3.15 1.66 12.74
C MET A 238 4.24 1.93 11.70
N GLN A 239 4.17 3.07 11.00
CA GLN A 239 5.17 3.46 9.99
C GLN A 239 6.55 3.64 10.64
N ALA A 240 6.62 4.33 11.78
CA ALA A 240 7.85 4.51 12.54
C ALA A 240 8.45 3.18 13.01
N HIS A 241 7.62 2.26 13.49
CA HIS A 241 8.04 0.92 13.90
C HIS A 241 8.75 0.15 12.76
N TYR A 242 8.16 0.15 11.57
CA TYR A 242 8.78 -0.50 10.42
C TYR A 242 10.05 0.23 9.96
N LEU A 243 10.01 1.54 9.80
CA LEU A 243 11.17 2.31 9.30
C LEU A 243 12.34 2.30 10.28
N ARG A 244 12.06 2.30 11.59
CA ARG A 244 13.10 2.24 12.64
C ARG A 244 13.85 0.91 12.66
N HIS A 245 13.20 -0.15 12.20
CA HIS A 245 13.75 -1.51 12.15
C HIS A 245 14.07 -1.97 10.72
N ASP A 246 14.39 -1.05 9.80
CA ASP A 246 14.71 -1.34 8.39
C ASP A 246 13.65 -2.27 7.75
N CYS A 247 12.36 -2.04 8.09
CA CYS A 247 11.21 -2.84 7.67
C CYS A 247 11.32 -4.35 8.03
N PHE A 248 12.09 -4.71 9.04
CA PHE A 248 12.38 -6.10 9.42
C PHE A 248 12.91 -6.95 8.26
N LEU A 249 13.66 -6.32 7.37
CA LEU A 249 14.31 -6.95 6.22
C LEU A 249 15.82 -6.81 6.36
N ALA A 250 16.54 -7.90 6.13
CA ALA A 250 18.00 -7.87 6.12
C ALA A 250 18.51 -6.99 4.98
N GLU A 251 19.68 -6.40 5.14
CA GLU A 251 20.31 -5.63 4.07
C GLU A 251 20.45 -6.50 2.81
N GLY A 252 20.04 -5.94 1.67
CA GLY A 252 20.05 -6.65 0.40
C GLY A 252 18.98 -7.73 0.23
N GLU A 253 18.02 -7.87 1.17
CA GLU A 253 16.95 -8.86 1.08
C GLU A 253 16.18 -8.79 -0.24
N TRP A 254 15.91 -7.58 -0.73
CA TRP A 254 15.25 -7.39 -2.01
C TRP A 254 15.94 -8.10 -3.18
N ARG A 255 17.30 -8.25 -3.15
CA ARG A 255 18.03 -9.02 -4.18
C ARG A 255 17.79 -10.52 -4.07
N ARG A 256 17.72 -11.06 -2.84
CA ARG A 256 17.36 -12.47 -2.62
C ARG A 256 15.94 -12.75 -3.09
N GLN A 257 15.02 -11.85 -2.79
CA GLN A 257 13.63 -11.93 -3.25
C GLN A 257 13.55 -11.91 -4.78
N THR A 258 14.29 -11.04 -5.48
CA THR A 258 14.29 -11.01 -6.95
C THR A 258 14.78 -12.31 -7.57
N ALA A 259 15.77 -12.95 -6.97
CA ALA A 259 16.24 -14.27 -7.45
C ALA A 259 15.13 -15.34 -7.33
N ALA A 260 14.37 -15.34 -6.24
CA ALA A 260 13.23 -16.25 -6.06
C ALA A 260 12.05 -15.93 -7.01
N LEU A 261 11.93 -14.69 -7.46
CA LEU A 261 10.89 -14.24 -8.38
C LEU A 261 11.23 -14.44 -9.87
N ALA A 262 12.42 -14.93 -10.19
CA ALA A 262 12.84 -15.13 -11.58
C ALA A 262 11.84 -15.99 -12.38
N GLY A 263 11.42 -15.50 -13.55
CA GLY A 263 10.42 -16.16 -14.40
C GLY A 263 8.96 -16.00 -13.96
N LEU A 264 8.68 -15.28 -12.86
CA LEU A 264 7.31 -14.85 -12.54
C LEU A 264 6.96 -13.61 -13.39
N PRO A 265 5.80 -13.55 -14.03
CA PRO A 265 5.37 -12.33 -14.74
C PRO A 265 5.23 -11.16 -13.76
N ILE A 266 6.01 -10.11 -13.94
CA ILE A 266 5.97 -8.92 -13.06
C ILE A 266 5.95 -7.65 -13.90
N VAL A 267 5.00 -6.77 -13.58
CA VAL A 267 4.90 -5.42 -14.13
C VAL A 267 5.24 -4.40 -13.06
N LEU A 268 6.18 -3.53 -13.36
CA LEU A 268 6.61 -2.43 -12.52
C LEU A 268 6.04 -1.13 -13.12
N LEU A 269 5.24 -0.40 -12.33
CA LEU A 269 4.71 0.90 -12.70
C LEU A 269 5.34 1.97 -11.82
N HIS A 270 5.89 3.02 -12.42
CA HIS A 270 6.48 4.10 -11.63
C HIS A 270 6.16 5.46 -12.23
N GLY A 271 5.62 6.36 -11.42
CA GLY A 271 5.32 7.73 -11.84
C GLY A 271 6.61 8.51 -12.04
N ARG A 272 6.74 9.22 -13.16
CA ARG A 272 7.95 10.03 -13.42
C ARG A 272 8.13 11.19 -12.43
N ARG A 273 7.04 11.61 -11.77
CA ARG A 273 7.05 12.68 -10.77
C ARG A 273 6.98 12.15 -9.33
N ASP A 274 7.22 10.85 -9.14
CA ASP A 274 7.21 10.24 -7.80
C ASP A 274 8.41 10.75 -6.97
N ALA A 275 8.15 11.65 -6.05
CA ALA A 275 9.14 12.23 -5.14
C ALA A 275 9.23 11.45 -3.81
N VAL A 276 8.27 10.57 -3.52
CA VAL A 276 8.25 9.73 -2.32
C VAL A 276 9.16 8.52 -2.52
N CYS A 277 8.90 7.73 -3.57
CA CYS A 277 9.75 6.60 -3.95
C CYS A 277 10.53 6.97 -5.21
N ARG A 278 11.87 6.91 -5.12
CA ARG A 278 12.72 7.30 -6.24
C ARG A 278 12.62 6.34 -7.43
N PRO A 279 12.71 6.88 -8.67
CA PRO A 279 12.80 6.08 -9.90
C PRO A 279 13.96 5.06 -9.89
N GLU A 280 15.06 5.35 -9.18
CA GLU A 280 16.22 4.47 -9.05
C GLU A 280 15.87 3.12 -8.38
N GLY A 281 14.86 3.10 -7.51
CA GLY A 281 14.35 1.87 -6.91
C GLY A 281 13.73 0.95 -7.98
N ALA A 282 12.90 1.52 -8.85
CA ALA A 282 12.26 0.79 -9.95
C ALA A 282 13.28 0.29 -10.97
N LEU A 283 14.27 1.13 -11.33
CA LEU A 283 15.37 0.73 -12.22
C LEU A 283 16.23 -0.37 -11.62
N ALA A 284 16.58 -0.27 -10.33
CA ALA A 284 17.36 -1.29 -9.65
C ALA A 284 16.62 -2.63 -9.64
N LEU A 285 15.33 -2.62 -9.31
CA LEU A 285 14.51 -3.83 -9.32
C LEU A 285 14.42 -4.44 -10.71
N HIS A 286 14.12 -3.64 -11.75
CA HIS A 286 14.02 -4.10 -13.12
C HIS A 286 15.31 -4.75 -13.62
N ARG A 287 16.48 -4.17 -13.32
CA ARG A 287 17.78 -4.71 -13.71
C ARG A 287 18.09 -6.07 -13.05
N HIS A 288 17.60 -6.30 -11.84
CA HIS A 288 17.80 -7.54 -11.09
C HIS A 288 16.67 -8.56 -11.29
N LEU A 289 15.66 -8.23 -12.06
CA LEU A 289 14.52 -9.09 -12.32
C LEU A 289 14.30 -9.23 -13.84
N PRO A 290 15.15 -10.04 -14.52
CA PRO A 290 15.00 -10.30 -15.94
C PRO A 290 13.62 -10.85 -16.28
N GLY A 291 12.98 -10.30 -17.31
CA GLY A 291 11.62 -10.65 -17.71
C GLY A 291 10.53 -9.78 -17.06
N SER A 292 10.85 -8.92 -16.08
CA SER A 292 9.91 -7.90 -15.65
C SER A 292 9.69 -6.84 -16.73
N ARG A 293 8.50 -6.25 -16.76
CA ARG A 293 8.20 -5.09 -17.60
C ARG A 293 8.18 -3.84 -16.74
N LEU A 294 9.04 -2.85 -17.03
CA LEU A 294 9.00 -1.53 -16.39
C LEU A 294 8.29 -0.54 -17.29
N ALA A 295 7.22 0.07 -16.79
CA ALA A 295 6.49 1.14 -17.45
C ALA A 295 6.56 2.42 -16.63
N TRP A 296 7.09 3.48 -17.25
CA TRP A 296 7.05 4.83 -16.71
C TRP A 296 5.70 5.45 -17.00
N VAL A 297 5.06 5.98 -15.94
CA VAL A 297 3.76 6.64 -16.09
C VAL A 297 3.99 8.14 -16.14
N ASP A 298 3.81 8.70 -17.37
CA ASP A 298 3.92 10.14 -17.57
C ASP A 298 2.80 10.87 -16.83
N ASN A 299 3.09 12.06 -16.34
CA ASN A 299 2.16 12.90 -15.57
C ASN A 299 1.60 12.27 -14.30
N ALA A 300 2.26 11.25 -13.75
CA ALA A 300 1.91 10.63 -12.47
C ALA A 300 3.04 10.77 -11.46
N GLY A 301 2.65 10.94 -10.20
CA GLY A 301 3.51 10.91 -9.01
C GLY A 301 3.28 9.64 -8.19
N HIS A 302 3.21 9.82 -6.85
CA HIS A 302 3.05 8.71 -5.91
C HIS A 302 1.60 8.28 -5.68
N ASP A 303 0.60 9.12 -5.98
CA ASP A 303 -0.80 8.82 -5.73
C ASP A 303 -1.35 7.80 -6.76
N PRO A 304 -1.84 6.60 -6.33
CA PRO A 304 -2.44 5.62 -7.23
C PRO A 304 -3.73 6.10 -7.90
N PHE A 305 -4.36 7.14 -7.37
CA PHE A 305 -5.61 7.69 -7.87
C PHE A 305 -5.44 8.75 -8.96
N GLU A 306 -4.22 9.18 -9.25
CA GLU A 306 -3.96 10.02 -10.43
C GLU A 306 -4.43 9.30 -11.70
N PRO A 307 -5.15 9.98 -12.60
CA PRO A 307 -5.82 9.34 -13.74
C PRO A 307 -4.88 8.45 -14.58
N ALA A 308 -3.68 8.93 -14.88
CA ALA A 308 -2.69 8.18 -15.66
C ALA A 308 -2.18 6.92 -14.91
N MET A 309 -1.91 7.03 -13.61
CA MET A 309 -1.47 5.89 -12.80
C MET A 309 -2.57 4.84 -12.67
N ARG A 310 -3.80 5.28 -12.43
CA ARG A 310 -4.96 4.38 -12.34
C ARG A 310 -5.21 3.62 -13.64
N ALA A 311 -5.12 4.30 -14.80
CA ALA A 311 -5.24 3.66 -16.11
C ALA A 311 -4.14 2.62 -16.31
N ALA A 312 -2.88 2.99 -16.09
CA ALA A 312 -1.73 2.09 -16.22
C ALA A 312 -1.85 0.85 -15.30
N LEU A 313 -2.36 1.04 -14.06
CA LEU A 313 -2.57 -0.05 -13.12
C LEU A 313 -3.64 -1.04 -13.59
N ARG A 314 -4.76 -0.53 -14.11
CA ARG A 314 -5.83 -1.36 -14.70
C ARG A 314 -5.33 -2.16 -15.91
N ASP A 315 -4.63 -1.50 -16.83
CA ASP A 315 -4.08 -2.12 -18.03
C ASP A 315 -3.04 -3.19 -17.69
N ALA A 316 -2.17 -2.90 -16.70
CA ALA A 316 -1.19 -3.87 -16.23
C ALA A 316 -1.86 -5.10 -15.61
N CYS A 317 -2.85 -4.92 -14.73
CA CYS A 317 -3.60 -6.05 -14.17
C CYS A 317 -4.35 -6.83 -15.25
N ALA A 318 -4.94 -6.15 -16.24
CA ALA A 318 -5.67 -6.78 -17.34
C ALA A 318 -4.78 -7.70 -18.22
N SER A 319 -3.46 -7.53 -18.20
CA SER A 319 -2.55 -8.39 -18.96
C SER A 319 -2.33 -9.78 -18.34
N PHE A 320 -2.92 -10.08 -17.18
CA PHE A 320 -2.75 -11.34 -16.44
C PHE A 320 -3.96 -12.32 -16.53
N GLY A 321 -4.87 -12.14 -17.43
CA GLY A 321 -5.98 -13.06 -17.52
C GLY A 321 -6.54 -13.20 -18.89
#